data_3be222393005b5e17e1a7bf060e6f068
#
_entry.id   3be222393005b5e17e1a7bf060e6f068
#
_cell.length_a   1.000
_cell.length_b   1.000
_cell.length_c   1.000
_cell.angle_alpha   90.00
_cell.angle_beta   90.00
_cell.angle_gamma   90.00
#
_symmetry.space_group_name_H-M   'P 1'
#
loop_
_entity.id
_entity.type
_entity.pdbx_description
1 polymer ?
#
loop_
_entity_poly.entity_id
_entity_poly.type
_entity_poly.pdbx_seq_one_letter_code
_entity_poly.pdbx_strand_id
1 'polypeptide(L)'
;SNGLKSIEALPAITASIPTLMDNPFITSDYAQNQFESLASILNKEDYNTSFFHGGLRGTQGFYSFSRKAGIQEYHGMEEYNNNADFDGTWGIFDVPFMQYFAKELNQKKEPFFTAFFSLSSHPPYVLPKDYEHNHNKIDILETIQYSDYALQQFFKSIENEDWYKNTLFIVTADHTSGVSYSKKYKNRIGRYAIPLLLFKGDGTLKGENNNIVQQIDIMPTLLEKIHYNKPYLAFGKSMLSEESWAISKLNNNYYFITDEGLINNKLEEYPTFSNWGLNEKTSANQKNIKLLKAIKQDYNFRMKHNN
;
A
#
# COMPACT_ATOMS: atom_id res chain seq x y z
N SER A 1 -1.75 7.55 -1.87
CA SER A 1 -1.03 6.46 -2.57
C SER A 1 0.16 6.99 -3.34
N ASN A 2 1.14 6.12 -3.60
CA ASN A 2 2.30 6.45 -4.42
C ASN A 2 2.06 6.25 -5.92
N GLY A 3 1.00 5.54 -6.28
CA GLY A 3 0.61 5.26 -7.65
C GLY A 3 -0.90 5.21 -7.83
N LEU A 4 -1.34 4.83 -9.02
CA LEU A 4 -2.76 4.69 -9.40
C LEU A 4 -3.11 3.28 -9.85
N LYS A 5 -2.22 2.31 -9.60
CA LYS A 5 -2.38 0.89 -9.95
C LYS A 5 -1.90 0.01 -8.80
N SER A 6 -2.53 -1.13 -8.62
CA SER A 6 -2.21 -2.11 -7.59
C SER A 6 -0.73 -2.56 -7.63
N ILE A 7 -0.20 -2.78 -8.83
CA ILE A 7 1.21 -3.18 -9.04
C ILE A 7 2.23 -2.15 -8.51
N GLU A 8 1.82 -0.91 -8.32
CA GLU A 8 2.67 0.18 -7.79
C GLU A 8 2.65 0.23 -6.26
N ALA A 9 1.57 -0.27 -5.63
CA ALA A 9 1.38 -0.21 -4.20
C ALA A 9 2.26 -1.22 -3.44
N LEU A 10 2.41 -2.43 -3.95
CA LEU A 10 3.16 -3.48 -3.24
C LEU A 10 4.64 -3.10 -2.98
N PRO A 11 5.42 -2.60 -3.96
CA PRO A 11 6.78 -2.08 -3.70
C PRO A 11 6.79 -0.88 -2.76
N ALA A 12 5.81 0.03 -2.87
CA ALA A 12 5.73 1.20 -2.02
C ALA A 12 5.49 0.83 -0.54
N ILE A 13 4.56 -0.09 -0.27
CA ILE A 13 4.19 -0.51 1.08
C ILE A 13 5.28 -1.37 1.72
N THR A 14 5.80 -2.35 0.98
CA THR A 14 6.67 -3.39 1.57
C THR A 14 8.16 -3.10 1.47
N ALA A 15 8.58 -2.22 0.57
CA ALA A 15 9.98 -1.90 0.32
C ALA A 15 10.28 -0.39 0.26
N SER A 16 9.29 0.46 0.59
CA SER A 16 9.44 1.93 0.55
C SER A 16 9.89 2.47 -0.82
N ILE A 17 9.60 1.77 -1.93
CA ILE A 17 10.00 2.17 -3.29
C ILE A 17 8.86 2.99 -3.92
N PRO A 18 9.04 4.30 -4.15
CA PRO A 18 8.01 5.14 -4.76
C PRO A 18 7.87 4.89 -6.26
N THR A 19 6.68 5.18 -6.81
CA THR A 19 6.42 5.15 -8.25
C THR A 19 6.85 6.47 -8.88
N LEU A 20 8.13 6.60 -9.23
CA LEU A 20 8.70 7.79 -9.85
C LEU A 20 9.18 7.55 -11.31
N MET A 21 8.86 6.40 -11.87
CA MET A 21 9.08 6.02 -13.28
C MET A 21 7.76 5.99 -14.05
N ASP A 22 7.83 5.83 -15.36
CA ASP A 22 6.63 5.66 -16.21
C ASP A 22 6.06 4.25 -16.12
N ASN A 23 6.92 3.25 -15.94
CA ASN A 23 6.54 1.88 -15.71
C ASN A 23 6.62 1.53 -14.21
N PRO A 24 5.70 0.72 -13.68
CA PRO A 24 5.78 0.21 -12.32
C PRO A 24 7.10 -0.54 -12.09
N PHE A 25 7.67 -0.44 -10.89
CA PHE A 25 8.96 -1.08 -10.56
C PHE A 25 8.98 -2.58 -10.91
N ILE A 26 7.92 -3.31 -10.60
CA ILE A 26 7.81 -4.77 -10.84
C ILE A 26 7.99 -5.16 -12.32
N THR A 27 7.57 -4.29 -13.24
CA THR A 27 7.63 -4.53 -14.69
C THR A 27 8.62 -3.63 -15.43
N SER A 28 9.43 -2.88 -14.70
CA SER A 28 10.45 -2.00 -15.28
C SER A 28 11.75 -2.75 -15.58
N ASP A 29 12.65 -2.10 -16.31
CA ASP A 29 14.01 -2.58 -16.55
C ASP A 29 14.82 -2.75 -15.24
N TYR A 30 14.34 -2.14 -14.15
CA TYR A 30 14.95 -2.18 -12.83
C TYR A 30 14.33 -3.24 -11.89
N ALA A 31 13.39 -4.04 -12.36
CA ALA A 31 12.73 -5.08 -11.56
C ALA A 31 13.72 -6.07 -10.92
N GLN A 32 14.91 -6.21 -11.51
CA GLN A 32 15.96 -7.08 -10.99
C GLN A 32 16.96 -6.40 -10.04
N ASN A 33 16.81 -5.09 -9.79
CA ASN A 33 17.67 -4.39 -8.85
C ASN A 33 17.55 -4.95 -7.43
N GLN A 34 18.65 -4.90 -6.69
CA GLN A 34 18.66 -5.24 -5.26
C GLN A 34 17.94 -4.15 -4.46
N PHE A 35 17.20 -4.55 -3.45
CA PHE A 35 16.54 -3.64 -2.51
C PHE A 35 16.29 -4.35 -1.18
N GLU A 36 16.16 -3.58 -0.13
CA GLU A 36 15.65 -4.08 1.14
C GLU A 36 14.13 -3.91 1.22
N SER A 37 13.49 -4.81 1.94
CA SER A 37 12.06 -4.79 2.20
C SER A 37 11.78 -5.10 3.67
N LEU A 38 10.56 -4.86 4.12
CA LEU A 38 10.12 -5.32 5.44
C LEU A 38 10.42 -6.81 5.63
N ALA A 39 10.06 -7.66 4.67
CA ALA A 39 10.28 -9.10 4.79
C ALA A 39 11.76 -9.44 4.88
N SER A 40 12.62 -8.87 4.01
CA SER A 40 14.06 -9.16 4.03
C SER A 40 14.75 -8.70 5.31
N ILE A 41 14.27 -7.59 5.91
CA ILE A 41 14.77 -7.07 7.18
C ILE A 41 14.27 -7.94 8.33
N LEU A 42 12.95 -8.22 8.39
CA LEU A 42 12.32 -8.97 9.47
C LEU A 42 12.73 -10.44 9.52
N ASN A 43 13.05 -11.05 8.36
CA ASN A 43 13.64 -12.39 8.33
C ASN A 43 14.98 -12.47 9.09
N LYS A 44 15.77 -11.39 9.13
CA LYS A 44 17.02 -11.31 9.88
C LYS A 44 16.79 -11.14 11.40
N GLU A 45 15.55 -10.86 11.79
CA GLU A 45 15.06 -10.73 13.17
C GLU A 45 14.12 -11.88 13.54
N ASP A 46 14.25 -13.03 12.87
CA ASP A 46 13.53 -14.29 13.12
C ASP A 46 12.00 -14.22 12.94
N TYR A 47 11.48 -13.24 12.19
CA TYR A 47 10.07 -13.19 11.81
C TYR A 47 9.74 -14.19 10.72
N ASN A 48 8.59 -14.84 10.83
CA ASN A 48 7.98 -15.60 9.73
C ASN A 48 7.25 -14.66 8.80
N THR A 49 7.61 -14.63 7.52
CA THR A 49 7.08 -13.64 6.57
C THR A 49 6.21 -14.29 5.51
N SER A 50 5.00 -13.73 5.27
CA SER A 50 4.06 -14.25 4.28
C SER A 50 3.29 -13.15 3.56
N PHE A 51 2.80 -13.50 2.36
CA PHE A 51 1.94 -12.65 1.54
C PHE A 51 0.75 -13.45 1.04
N PHE A 52 -0.44 -12.87 1.18
CA PHE A 52 -1.71 -13.46 0.79
C PHE A 52 -2.39 -12.62 -0.29
N HIS A 53 -2.73 -13.27 -1.40
CA HIS A 53 -3.43 -12.64 -2.52
C HIS A 53 -4.21 -13.71 -3.29
N GLY A 54 -5.53 -13.71 -3.20
CA GLY A 54 -6.41 -14.75 -3.72
C GLY A 54 -6.38 -14.95 -5.24
N GLY A 55 -5.57 -14.22 -5.98
CA GLY A 55 -5.35 -14.39 -7.42
C GLY A 55 -4.34 -15.47 -7.76
N LEU A 56 -4.22 -15.76 -9.05
CA LEU A 56 -3.19 -16.68 -9.58
C LEU A 56 -1.78 -16.12 -9.33
N ARG A 57 -0.79 -16.97 -9.16
CA ARG A 57 0.62 -16.57 -8.95
C ARG A 57 1.18 -15.65 -10.02
N GLY A 58 0.71 -15.74 -11.26
CA GLY A 58 1.12 -14.89 -12.36
C GLY A 58 0.55 -13.46 -12.30
N THR A 59 -0.44 -13.19 -11.44
CA THR A 59 -1.14 -11.90 -11.37
C THR A 59 -0.18 -10.78 -11.04
N GLN A 60 -0.07 -9.79 -11.94
CA GLN A 60 0.71 -8.54 -11.81
C GLN A 60 2.17 -8.72 -11.38
N GLY A 61 2.73 -9.93 -11.43
CA GLY A 61 4.10 -10.22 -11.00
C GLY A 61 4.29 -10.22 -9.47
N PHE A 62 3.21 -10.26 -8.69
CA PHE A 62 3.27 -10.21 -7.22
C PHE A 62 4.05 -11.37 -6.62
N TYR A 63 3.89 -12.57 -7.12
CA TYR A 63 4.67 -13.72 -6.66
C TYR A 63 6.18 -13.49 -6.82
N SER A 64 6.63 -13.13 -8.02
CA SER A 64 8.05 -12.90 -8.31
C SER A 64 8.63 -11.77 -7.46
N PHE A 65 7.89 -10.66 -7.32
CA PHE A 65 8.29 -9.56 -6.47
C PHE A 65 8.36 -9.98 -5.00
N SER A 66 7.35 -10.67 -4.47
CA SER A 66 7.31 -11.14 -3.08
C SER A 66 8.49 -12.06 -2.75
N ARG A 67 8.81 -12.99 -3.64
CA ARG A 67 9.99 -13.87 -3.47
C ARG A 67 11.29 -13.07 -3.43
N LYS A 68 11.44 -12.09 -4.32
CA LYS A 68 12.61 -11.20 -4.35
C LYS A 68 12.68 -10.29 -3.12
N ALA A 69 11.54 -9.84 -2.62
CA ALA A 69 11.42 -9.06 -1.38
C ALA A 69 11.68 -9.90 -0.12
N GLY A 70 11.96 -11.20 -0.24
CA GLY A 70 12.29 -12.06 0.90
C GLY A 70 11.07 -12.67 1.59
N ILE A 71 9.86 -12.56 1.04
CA ILE A 71 8.68 -13.25 1.56
C ILE A 71 8.90 -14.77 1.50
N GLN A 72 8.79 -15.44 2.64
CA GLN A 72 9.04 -16.88 2.77
C GLN A 72 7.87 -17.70 2.24
N GLU A 73 6.64 -17.30 2.53
CA GLU A 73 5.43 -18.00 2.12
C GLU A 73 4.53 -17.09 1.28
N TYR A 74 4.06 -17.61 0.15
CA TYR A 74 3.08 -16.94 -0.70
C TYR A 74 1.83 -17.79 -0.77
N HIS A 75 0.70 -17.23 -0.43
CA HIS A 75 -0.61 -17.88 -0.46
C HIS A 75 -1.48 -17.22 -1.53
N GLY A 76 -1.66 -17.91 -2.62
CA GLY A 76 -2.53 -17.52 -3.73
C GLY A 76 -3.73 -18.45 -3.88
N MET A 77 -4.35 -18.40 -5.05
CA MET A 77 -5.45 -19.26 -5.41
C MET A 77 -5.04 -20.75 -5.39
N GLU A 78 -3.79 -21.02 -5.75
CA GLU A 78 -3.24 -22.38 -5.79
C GLU A 78 -3.11 -22.99 -4.39
N GLU A 79 -2.70 -22.20 -3.39
CA GLU A 79 -2.60 -22.65 -1.99
C GLU A 79 -3.97 -22.75 -1.33
N TYR A 80 -4.90 -21.87 -1.70
CA TYR A 80 -6.29 -21.94 -1.25
C TYR A 80 -6.98 -23.23 -1.71
N ASN A 81 -6.72 -23.62 -2.97
CA ASN A 81 -7.10 -24.90 -3.56
C ASN A 81 -8.62 -25.24 -3.49
N ASN A 82 -9.49 -24.24 -3.58
CA ASN A 82 -10.92 -24.42 -3.71
C ASN A 82 -11.51 -23.46 -4.75
N ASN A 83 -11.76 -23.95 -5.95
CA ASN A 83 -12.29 -23.14 -7.06
C ASN A 83 -13.78 -22.82 -6.94
N ALA A 84 -14.52 -23.37 -5.95
CA ALA A 84 -15.92 -23.02 -5.74
C ALA A 84 -16.08 -21.53 -5.35
N ASP A 85 -15.07 -20.95 -4.73
CA ASP A 85 -15.05 -19.56 -4.27
C ASP A 85 -14.40 -18.58 -5.28
N PHE A 86 -14.14 -19.03 -6.52
CA PHE A 86 -13.57 -18.23 -7.59
C PHE A 86 -14.59 -17.23 -8.14
N ASP A 87 -14.20 -15.96 -8.27
CA ASP A 87 -15.05 -14.86 -8.74
C ASP A 87 -15.31 -14.87 -10.26
N GLY A 88 -14.66 -15.78 -10.98
CA GLY A 88 -14.75 -15.91 -12.44
C GLY A 88 -13.78 -15.05 -13.22
N THR A 89 -12.95 -14.21 -12.57
CA THR A 89 -12.07 -13.25 -13.25
C THR A 89 -10.69 -13.14 -12.60
N TRP A 90 -10.62 -12.73 -11.33
CA TRP A 90 -9.38 -12.35 -10.68
C TRP A 90 -8.88 -13.39 -9.69
N GLY A 91 -9.77 -14.00 -8.90
CA GLY A 91 -9.37 -14.94 -7.88
C GLY A 91 -10.48 -15.32 -6.92
N ILE A 92 -10.09 -15.69 -5.72
CA ILE A 92 -11.01 -16.11 -4.66
C ILE A 92 -11.69 -14.89 -4.05
N PHE A 93 -13.00 -14.95 -3.83
CA PHE A 93 -13.74 -13.89 -3.12
C PHE A 93 -13.15 -13.58 -1.75
N ASP A 94 -13.20 -12.29 -1.34
CA ASP A 94 -12.53 -11.82 -0.13
C ASP A 94 -13.01 -12.51 1.16
N VAL A 95 -14.32 -12.80 1.32
CA VAL A 95 -14.82 -13.45 2.54
C VAL A 95 -14.16 -14.83 2.77
N PRO A 96 -14.27 -15.80 1.87
CA PRO A 96 -13.64 -17.11 2.07
C PRO A 96 -12.12 -17.02 2.11
N PHE A 97 -11.48 -16.12 1.34
CA PHE A 97 -10.04 -15.99 1.34
C PHE A 97 -9.50 -15.33 2.63
N MET A 98 -10.23 -14.38 3.25
CA MET A 98 -9.90 -13.83 4.54
C MET A 98 -10.10 -14.82 5.69
N GLN A 99 -11.08 -15.75 5.59
CA GLN A 99 -11.21 -16.85 6.56
C GLN A 99 -10.07 -17.86 6.44
N TYR A 100 -9.64 -18.17 5.21
CA TYR A 100 -8.42 -18.96 4.99
C TYR A 100 -7.20 -18.24 5.59
N PHE A 101 -7.05 -16.94 5.36
CA PHE A 101 -5.99 -16.12 5.93
C PHE A 101 -5.97 -16.18 7.47
N ALA A 102 -7.13 -16.02 8.14
CA ALA A 102 -7.25 -16.15 9.59
C ALA A 102 -6.78 -17.51 10.08
N LYS A 103 -7.21 -18.60 9.39
CA LYS A 103 -6.80 -19.97 9.71
C LYS A 103 -5.29 -20.17 9.61
N GLU A 104 -4.67 -19.65 8.54
CA GLU A 104 -3.22 -19.73 8.34
C GLU A 104 -2.44 -18.92 9.39
N LEU A 105 -2.94 -17.73 9.78
CA LEU A 105 -2.34 -16.94 10.85
C LEU A 105 -2.30 -17.69 12.17
N ASN A 106 -3.37 -18.40 12.52
CA ASN A 106 -3.46 -19.17 13.78
C ASN A 106 -2.47 -20.34 13.86
N GLN A 107 -1.88 -20.72 12.72
CA GLN A 107 -0.87 -21.78 12.66
C GLN A 107 0.56 -21.23 12.61
N LYS A 108 0.72 -19.89 12.45
CA LYS A 108 2.05 -19.29 12.33
C LYS A 108 2.77 -19.20 13.67
N LYS A 109 4.05 -19.50 13.60
CA LYS A 109 4.96 -19.25 14.72
C LYS A 109 5.24 -17.75 14.84
N GLU A 110 5.11 -17.20 16.03
CA GLU A 110 5.52 -15.81 16.34
C GLU A 110 7.04 -15.66 16.47
N PRO A 111 7.60 -14.47 16.17
CA PRO A 111 6.89 -13.34 15.57
C PRO A 111 6.63 -13.54 14.08
N PHE A 112 5.59 -12.90 13.54
CA PHE A 112 5.28 -12.96 12.12
C PHE A 112 5.04 -11.57 11.51
N PHE A 113 5.31 -11.46 10.22
CA PHE A 113 4.91 -10.35 9.35
C PHE A 113 4.09 -10.90 8.19
N THR A 114 2.91 -10.37 8.00
CA THR A 114 2.03 -10.81 6.92
C THR A 114 1.40 -9.62 6.21
N ALA A 115 1.41 -9.66 4.89
CA ALA A 115 0.65 -8.73 4.06
C ALA A 115 -0.49 -9.47 3.35
N PHE A 116 -1.69 -8.88 3.33
CA PHE A 116 -2.88 -9.37 2.65
C PHE A 116 -3.32 -8.35 1.60
N PHE A 117 -3.66 -8.83 0.41
CA PHE A 117 -4.14 -8.00 -0.69
C PHE A 117 -5.50 -8.53 -1.17
N SER A 118 -6.58 -7.74 -0.97
CA SER A 118 -7.96 -8.07 -1.36
C SER A 118 -8.21 -7.95 -2.86
N LEU A 119 -9.27 -8.57 -3.37
CA LEU A 119 -9.61 -8.61 -4.79
C LEU A 119 -11.02 -8.16 -5.13
N SER A 120 -12.00 -8.36 -4.23
CA SER A 120 -13.42 -8.34 -4.60
C SER A 120 -13.94 -6.96 -5.01
N SER A 121 -13.25 -5.86 -4.67
CA SER A 121 -13.64 -4.51 -5.11
C SER A 121 -13.02 -4.07 -6.44
N HIS A 122 -12.70 -5.02 -7.32
CA HIS A 122 -12.13 -4.78 -8.66
C HIS A 122 -13.16 -5.01 -9.79
N PRO A 123 -13.15 -4.24 -10.91
CA PRO A 123 -13.95 -4.58 -12.08
C PRO A 123 -13.69 -6.02 -12.57
N PRO A 124 -14.71 -6.75 -13.00
CA PRO A 124 -16.07 -6.35 -13.42
C PRO A 124 -17.10 -6.18 -12.30
N TYR A 125 -16.71 -6.08 -11.02
CA TYR A 125 -17.59 -5.90 -9.88
C TYR A 125 -18.62 -7.04 -9.76
N VAL A 126 -18.16 -8.19 -9.33
CA VAL A 126 -18.99 -9.36 -9.07
C VAL A 126 -19.07 -9.64 -7.58
N LEU A 127 -20.19 -10.23 -7.16
CA LEU A 127 -20.43 -10.65 -5.78
C LEU A 127 -20.81 -12.13 -5.76
N PRO A 128 -20.55 -12.86 -4.66
CA PRO A 128 -21.08 -14.23 -4.49
C PRO A 128 -22.59 -14.25 -4.62
N LYS A 129 -23.14 -15.31 -5.21
CA LYS A 129 -24.58 -15.43 -5.47
C LYS A 129 -25.44 -15.45 -4.20
N ASP A 130 -24.88 -15.90 -3.11
CA ASP A 130 -25.51 -16.00 -1.78
C ASP A 130 -25.28 -14.77 -0.89
N TYR A 131 -24.54 -13.77 -1.37
CA TYR A 131 -24.38 -12.51 -0.66
C TYR A 131 -25.56 -11.57 -0.96
N GLU A 132 -26.29 -11.21 0.08
CA GLU A 132 -27.41 -10.27 -0.03
C GLU A 132 -26.90 -8.85 -0.30
N HIS A 133 -27.41 -8.22 -1.35
CA HIS A 133 -27.13 -6.83 -1.70
C HIS A 133 -28.42 -6.09 -2.10
N ASN A 134 -28.42 -4.78 -1.92
CA ASN A 134 -29.66 -3.98 -1.99
C ASN A 134 -29.93 -3.34 -3.36
N HIS A 135 -29.07 -3.49 -4.35
CA HIS A 135 -29.19 -2.79 -5.62
C HIS A 135 -29.39 -3.75 -6.81
N ASN A 136 -30.16 -3.31 -7.80
CA ASN A 136 -30.39 -4.07 -9.03
C ASN A 136 -29.15 -4.19 -9.93
N LYS A 137 -28.12 -3.42 -9.64
CA LYS A 137 -26.86 -3.42 -10.40
C LYS A 137 -25.69 -3.42 -9.42
N ILE A 138 -24.84 -4.41 -9.54
CA ILE A 138 -23.58 -4.48 -8.80
C ILE A 138 -22.62 -3.46 -9.39
N ASP A 139 -22.09 -2.59 -8.53
CA ASP A 139 -21.07 -1.61 -8.87
C ASP A 139 -19.94 -1.61 -7.81
N ILE A 140 -19.03 -0.65 -7.90
CA ILE A 140 -17.91 -0.53 -6.97
C ILE A 140 -18.35 -0.34 -5.51
N LEU A 141 -19.48 0.34 -5.25
CA LEU A 141 -19.94 0.57 -3.87
C LEU A 141 -20.40 -0.72 -3.21
N GLU A 142 -21.13 -1.55 -3.95
CA GLU A 142 -21.55 -2.88 -3.48
C GLU A 142 -20.34 -3.78 -3.18
N THR A 143 -19.33 -3.76 -4.06
CA THR A 143 -18.14 -4.58 -3.85
C THR A 143 -17.24 -4.06 -2.75
N ILE A 144 -17.20 -2.74 -2.49
CA ILE A 144 -16.54 -2.17 -1.30
C ILE A 144 -17.27 -2.60 -0.02
N GLN A 145 -18.61 -2.59 0.00
CA GLN A 145 -19.40 -3.08 1.14
C GLN A 145 -19.12 -4.56 1.42
N TYR A 146 -18.98 -5.36 0.36
CA TYR A 146 -18.61 -6.77 0.49
C TYR A 146 -17.19 -6.93 1.07
N SER A 147 -16.22 -6.17 0.61
CA SER A 147 -14.85 -6.20 1.16
C SER A 147 -14.79 -5.71 2.60
N ASP A 148 -15.60 -4.71 2.98
CA ASP A 148 -15.75 -4.26 4.38
C ASP A 148 -16.38 -5.35 5.25
N TYR A 149 -17.41 -6.03 4.74
CA TYR A 149 -17.99 -7.20 5.41
C TYR A 149 -16.98 -8.33 5.57
N ALA A 150 -16.17 -8.61 4.55
CA ALA A 150 -15.12 -9.62 4.63
C ALA A 150 -14.09 -9.27 5.73
N LEU A 151 -13.68 -8.01 5.80
CA LEU A 151 -12.78 -7.51 6.83
C LEU A 151 -13.40 -7.61 8.24
N GLN A 152 -14.69 -7.29 8.37
CA GLN A 152 -15.41 -7.48 9.65
C GLN A 152 -15.42 -8.96 10.09
N GLN A 153 -15.71 -9.89 9.17
CA GLN A 153 -15.70 -11.33 9.48
C GLN A 153 -14.30 -11.82 9.86
N PHE A 154 -13.26 -11.32 9.17
CA PHE A 154 -11.86 -11.60 9.51
C PHE A 154 -11.55 -11.20 10.95
N PHE A 155 -11.81 -9.94 11.32
CA PHE A 155 -11.53 -9.47 12.68
C PHE A 155 -12.33 -10.23 13.75
N LYS A 156 -13.59 -10.57 13.49
CA LYS A 156 -14.39 -11.41 14.41
C LYS A 156 -13.79 -12.80 14.61
N SER A 157 -13.15 -13.37 13.58
CA SER A 157 -12.57 -14.71 13.69
C SER A 157 -11.23 -14.75 14.42
N ILE A 158 -10.55 -13.59 14.59
CA ILE A 158 -9.22 -13.53 15.21
C ILE A 158 -9.17 -12.76 16.52
N GLU A 159 -10.23 -12.07 16.95
CA GLU A 159 -10.22 -11.16 18.12
C GLU A 159 -9.90 -11.88 19.45
N ASN A 160 -10.11 -13.20 19.53
CA ASN A 160 -9.83 -14.01 20.71
C ASN A 160 -8.52 -14.81 20.62
N GLU A 161 -7.76 -14.67 19.54
CA GLU A 161 -6.48 -15.36 19.40
C GLU A 161 -5.39 -14.70 20.26
N ASP A 162 -4.49 -15.51 20.80
CA ASP A 162 -3.46 -15.05 21.74
C ASP A 162 -2.56 -13.96 21.15
N TRP A 163 -2.21 -14.09 19.86
CA TRP A 163 -1.37 -13.14 19.13
C TRP A 163 -2.07 -11.81 18.81
N TYR A 164 -3.43 -11.77 18.80
CA TYR A 164 -4.20 -10.59 18.36
C TYR A 164 -3.83 -9.30 19.10
N LYS A 165 -3.78 -9.37 20.44
CA LYS A 165 -3.48 -8.19 21.29
C LYS A 165 -2.07 -7.66 21.10
N ASN A 166 -1.13 -8.52 20.67
CA ASN A 166 0.26 -8.15 20.42
C ASN A 166 0.54 -7.80 18.94
N THR A 167 -0.49 -7.75 18.12
CA THR A 167 -0.35 -7.47 16.68
C THR A 167 -0.67 -6.02 16.37
N LEU A 168 0.21 -5.38 15.58
CA LEU A 168 -0.03 -4.09 14.94
C LEU A 168 -0.65 -4.33 13.57
N PHE A 169 -1.84 -3.81 13.37
CA PHE A 169 -2.58 -3.89 12.10
C PHE A 169 -2.46 -2.58 11.33
N ILE A 170 -2.21 -2.69 10.03
CA ILE A 170 -2.26 -1.57 9.08
C ILE A 170 -3.29 -1.92 8.02
N VAL A 171 -4.26 -1.03 7.82
CA VAL A 171 -5.27 -1.12 6.76
C VAL A 171 -5.16 0.11 5.88
N THR A 172 -4.95 -0.10 4.60
CA THR A 172 -4.87 0.97 3.60
C THR A 172 -5.39 0.49 2.25
N ALA A 173 -5.74 1.43 1.36
CA ALA A 173 -5.99 1.08 -0.03
C ALA A 173 -4.68 1.03 -0.82
N ASP A 174 -4.67 0.27 -1.90
CA ASP A 174 -3.58 0.22 -2.89
C ASP A 174 -3.53 1.52 -3.72
N HIS A 175 -4.68 1.98 -4.20
CA HIS A 175 -4.86 3.26 -4.90
C HIS A 175 -6.32 3.71 -4.78
N THR A 176 -6.62 4.90 -5.31
CA THR A 176 -8.00 5.40 -5.39
C THR A 176 -8.76 4.74 -6.53
N SER A 177 -10.08 4.69 -6.38
CA SER A 177 -11.00 4.29 -7.44
C SER A 177 -11.05 5.34 -8.57
N GLY A 178 -11.39 4.89 -9.79
CA GLY A 178 -11.73 5.79 -10.90
C GLY A 178 -13.04 6.55 -10.71
N VAL A 179 -13.87 6.13 -9.76
CA VAL A 179 -15.12 6.78 -9.40
C VAL A 179 -14.91 7.70 -8.20
N SER A 180 -15.31 8.97 -8.31
CA SER A 180 -15.21 9.93 -7.22
C SER A 180 -16.49 10.77 -7.14
N TYR A 181 -17.07 10.82 -5.95
CA TYR A 181 -18.27 11.59 -5.66
C TYR A 181 -17.98 13.01 -5.17
N SER A 182 -16.76 13.28 -4.72
CA SER A 182 -16.34 14.58 -4.19
C SER A 182 -15.38 15.31 -5.12
N LYS A 183 -15.57 16.62 -5.26
CA LYS A 183 -14.63 17.50 -5.98
C LYS A 183 -13.22 17.47 -5.38
N LYS A 184 -13.08 17.21 -4.06
CA LYS A 184 -11.82 17.08 -3.35
C LYS A 184 -10.96 15.97 -3.96
N TYR A 185 -11.56 14.86 -4.39
CA TYR A 185 -10.85 13.71 -4.94
C TYR A 185 -10.76 13.70 -6.48
N LYS A 186 -11.46 14.62 -7.17
CA LYS A 186 -11.45 14.72 -8.64
C LYS A 186 -10.27 15.51 -9.22
N ASN A 187 -9.47 16.17 -8.39
CA ASN A 187 -8.30 16.92 -8.84
C ASN A 187 -7.04 16.04 -8.94
N ARG A 188 -5.96 16.61 -9.47
CA ARG A 188 -4.70 15.87 -9.73
C ARG A 188 -4.05 15.27 -8.50
N ILE A 189 -4.24 15.86 -7.32
CA ILE A 189 -3.65 15.43 -6.06
C ILE A 189 -4.63 14.55 -5.27
N GLY A 190 -5.88 14.97 -5.18
CA GLY A 190 -6.91 14.23 -4.46
C GLY A 190 -7.11 12.80 -4.95
N ARG A 191 -6.78 12.54 -6.24
CA ARG A 191 -6.78 11.19 -6.79
C ARG A 191 -5.71 10.24 -6.22
N TYR A 192 -4.81 10.73 -5.36
CA TYR A 192 -3.84 9.93 -4.61
C TYR A 192 -4.22 9.79 -3.14
N ALA A 193 -5.31 10.43 -2.70
CA ALA A 193 -5.74 10.40 -1.31
C ALA A 193 -6.47 9.09 -0.99
N ILE A 194 -5.87 8.27 -0.14
CA ILE A 194 -6.38 6.99 0.33
C ILE A 194 -6.45 6.97 1.86
N PRO A 195 -7.29 6.13 2.47
CA PRO A 195 -7.28 5.92 3.90
C PRO A 195 -6.03 5.16 4.34
N LEU A 196 -5.59 5.44 5.56
CA LEU A 196 -4.55 4.70 6.26
C LEU A 196 -4.92 4.61 7.73
N LEU A 197 -5.07 3.40 8.23
CA LEU A 197 -5.43 3.10 9.61
C LEU A 197 -4.32 2.25 10.24
N LEU A 198 -3.87 2.66 11.43
CA LEU A 198 -2.97 1.89 12.27
C LEU A 198 -3.70 1.62 13.59
N PHE A 199 -3.78 0.37 13.98
CA PHE A 199 -4.31 0.02 15.29
C PHE A 199 -3.64 -1.22 15.86
N LYS A 200 -3.70 -1.37 17.18
CA LYS A 200 -3.20 -2.54 17.89
C LYS A 200 -4.37 -3.27 18.54
N GLY A 201 -4.35 -4.59 18.52
CA GLY A 201 -5.44 -5.41 19.04
C GLY A 201 -5.73 -5.20 20.55
N ASP A 202 -4.77 -4.67 21.31
CA ASP A 202 -4.96 -4.28 22.72
C ASP A 202 -5.65 -2.93 22.91
N GLY A 203 -5.93 -2.19 21.83
CA GLY A 203 -6.59 -0.90 21.85
C GLY A 203 -5.75 0.27 22.41
N THR A 204 -4.45 0.09 22.60
CA THR A 204 -3.55 1.14 23.13
C THR A 204 -3.19 2.22 22.12
N LEU A 205 -3.24 1.90 20.82
CA LEU A 205 -2.95 2.86 19.75
C LEU A 205 -4.24 3.57 19.33
N LYS A 206 -4.37 4.84 19.72
CA LYS A 206 -5.55 5.68 19.46
C LYS A 206 -5.13 7.08 19.06
N GLY A 207 -5.98 7.77 18.33
CA GLY A 207 -5.82 9.17 17.94
C GLY A 207 -5.93 9.37 16.44
N GLU A 208 -5.70 10.61 16.02
CA GLU A 208 -5.68 11.03 14.63
C GLU A 208 -4.35 11.71 14.33
N ASN A 209 -3.74 11.39 13.20
CA ASN A 209 -2.55 12.06 12.71
C ASN A 209 -2.90 12.83 11.44
N ASN A 210 -2.74 14.15 11.47
CA ASN A 210 -3.04 15.04 10.35
C ASN A 210 -1.83 15.32 9.44
N ASN A 211 -0.68 14.70 9.70
CA ASN A 211 0.49 14.82 8.84
C ASN A 211 0.22 14.25 7.45
N ILE A 212 0.89 14.80 6.46
CA ILE A 212 0.89 14.24 5.11
C ILE A 212 1.77 13.00 5.12
N VAL A 213 1.13 11.84 4.92
CA VAL A 213 1.78 10.53 4.90
C VAL A 213 1.48 9.79 3.60
N GLN A 214 2.26 8.77 3.29
CA GLN A 214 2.13 8.01 2.03
C GLN A 214 2.53 6.55 2.23
N GLN A 215 2.26 5.70 1.25
CA GLN A 215 2.52 4.26 1.33
C GLN A 215 3.99 3.91 1.59
N ILE A 216 4.94 4.67 1.03
CA ILE A 216 6.38 4.42 1.27
C ILE A 216 6.79 4.70 2.73
N ASP A 217 5.95 5.37 3.50
CA ASP A 217 6.19 5.66 4.92
C ASP A 217 5.83 4.46 5.83
N ILE A 218 5.12 3.46 5.31
CA ILE A 218 4.69 2.28 6.09
C ILE A 218 5.89 1.48 6.60
N MET A 219 6.82 1.15 5.71
CA MET A 219 8.01 0.37 6.09
C MET A 219 8.83 1.05 7.21
N PRO A 220 9.29 2.32 7.09
CA PRO A 220 10.03 2.96 8.17
C PRO A 220 9.22 3.14 9.46
N THR A 221 7.91 3.33 9.37
CA THR A 221 7.03 3.42 10.54
C THR A 221 6.96 2.09 11.31
N LEU A 222 6.82 0.98 10.59
CA LEU A 222 6.79 -0.35 11.21
C LEU A 222 8.13 -0.67 11.87
N LEU A 223 9.24 -0.38 11.21
CA LEU A 223 10.58 -0.61 11.75
C LEU A 223 10.82 0.23 13.02
N GLU A 224 10.36 1.48 13.05
CA GLU A 224 10.40 2.30 14.27
C GLU A 224 9.53 1.71 15.39
N LYS A 225 8.31 1.26 15.07
CA LYS A 225 7.38 0.68 16.07
C LYS A 225 7.89 -0.60 16.73
N ILE A 226 8.69 -1.39 16.03
CA ILE A 226 9.34 -2.58 16.58
C ILE A 226 10.74 -2.29 17.16
N HIS A 227 11.14 -1.01 17.23
CA HIS A 227 12.44 -0.55 17.71
C HIS A 227 13.64 -1.12 16.94
N TYR A 228 13.49 -1.32 15.62
CA TYR A 228 14.59 -1.73 14.76
C TYR A 228 15.63 -0.62 14.66
N ASN A 229 16.87 -0.91 15.07
CA ASN A 229 17.94 0.09 15.23
C ASN A 229 19.15 -0.11 14.30
N LYS A 230 19.06 -1.06 13.35
CA LYS A 230 20.11 -1.25 12.34
C LYS A 230 19.87 -0.35 11.13
N PRO A 231 20.92 0.04 10.39
CA PRO A 231 20.75 0.81 9.16
C PRO A 231 19.91 0.05 8.12
N TYR A 232 19.05 0.76 7.42
CA TYR A 232 18.27 0.26 6.29
C TYR A 232 18.00 1.38 5.29
N LEU A 233 17.62 1.02 4.08
CA LEU A 233 17.25 1.97 3.04
C LEU A 233 15.73 2.11 2.95
N ALA A 234 15.23 3.35 2.99
CA ALA A 234 13.84 3.70 2.69
C ALA A 234 13.78 5.04 1.97
N PHE A 235 12.89 5.18 0.99
CA PHE A 235 12.59 6.47 0.37
C PHE A 235 11.55 7.27 1.17
N GLY A 236 10.76 6.60 1.99
CA GLY A 236 9.81 7.21 2.90
C GLY A 236 10.44 7.60 4.24
N LYS A 237 9.63 8.16 5.09
CA LYS A 237 9.95 8.54 6.47
C LYS A 237 8.96 7.88 7.43
N SER A 238 9.29 7.82 8.71
CA SER A 238 8.28 7.38 9.69
C SER A 238 7.12 8.38 9.78
N MET A 239 5.90 7.88 9.83
CA MET A 239 4.69 8.67 10.07
C MET A 239 4.65 9.30 11.47
N LEU A 240 5.53 8.86 12.36
CA LEU A 240 5.68 9.38 13.72
C LEU A 240 6.66 10.54 13.80
N SER A 241 7.40 10.81 12.72
CA SER A 241 8.32 11.95 12.63
C SER A 241 7.55 13.26 12.44
N GLU A 242 8.21 14.40 12.68
CA GLU A 242 7.66 15.74 12.41
C GLU A 242 7.61 16.07 10.92
N GLU A 243 8.23 15.25 10.06
CA GLU A 243 8.23 15.49 8.63
C GLU A 243 6.87 15.16 8.02
N SER A 244 6.33 16.11 7.25
CA SER A 244 5.00 16.04 6.63
C SER A 244 5.12 16.37 5.14
N TRP A 245 5.30 15.34 4.31
CA TRP A 245 5.36 15.50 2.86
C TRP A 245 4.97 14.21 2.13
N ALA A 246 4.55 14.37 0.88
CA ALA A 246 4.34 13.25 -0.04
C ALA A 246 4.84 13.59 -1.45
N ILE A 247 5.24 12.55 -2.20
CA ILE A 247 5.64 12.66 -3.59
C ILE A 247 4.84 11.70 -4.45
N SER A 248 4.43 12.17 -5.62
CA SER A 248 3.81 11.34 -6.65
C SER A 248 4.25 11.78 -8.05
N LYS A 249 4.12 10.91 -9.04
CA LYS A 249 4.38 11.20 -10.45
C LYS A 249 3.13 10.92 -11.27
N LEU A 250 2.77 11.85 -12.13
CA LEU A 250 1.71 11.66 -13.12
C LEU A 250 2.20 12.20 -14.47
N ASN A 251 2.33 11.32 -15.43
CA ASN A 251 3.00 11.62 -16.71
C ASN A 251 4.43 12.17 -16.42
N ASN A 252 4.80 13.29 -17.03
CA ASN A 252 6.12 13.90 -16.84
C ASN A 252 6.18 14.91 -15.69
N ASN A 253 5.16 14.96 -14.82
CA ASN A 253 5.12 15.90 -13.71
C ASN A 253 5.33 15.17 -12.38
N TYR A 254 6.19 15.73 -11.52
CA TYR A 254 6.31 15.32 -10.13
C TYR A 254 5.51 16.29 -9.26
N TYR A 255 4.72 15.76 -8.36
CA TYR A 255 3.95 16.51 -7.38
C TYR A 255 4.55 16.28 -6.01
N PHE A 256 5.03 17.35 -5.37
CA PHE A 256 5.57 17.29 -4.02
C PHE A 256 4.66 18.10 -3.11
N ILE A 257 4.04 17.45 -2.16
CA ILE A 257 3.00 17.96 -1.28
C ILE A 257 3.59 18.15 0.09
N THR A 258 3.40 19.33 0.67
CA THR A 258 3.79 19.67 2.04
C THR A 258 2.67 20.47 2.69
N ASP A 259 2.77 20.73 4.00
CA ASP A 259 1.83 21.58 4.72
C ASP A 259 1.85 23.04 4.21
N GLU A 260 2.97 23.48 3.61
CA GLU A 260 3.14 24.82 3.04
C GLU A 260 2.56 24.95 1.62
N GLY A 261 2.18 23.82 1.00
CA GLY A 261 1.62 23.83 -0.35
C GLY A 261 2.14 22.71 -1.24
N LEU A 262 1.89 22.87 -2.53
CA LEU A 262 2.16 21.88 -3.56
C LEU A 262 3.15 22.41 -4.60
N ILE A 263 4.24 21.70 -4.82
CA ILE A 263 5.17 21.94 -5.91
C ILE A 263 4.82 21.00 -7.07
N ASN A 264 4.58 21.56 -8.25
CA ASN A 264 4.44 20.81 -9.49
C ASN A 264 5.73 20.96 -10.31
N ASN A 265 6.63 19.99 -10.23
CA ASN A 265 7.83 20.02 -11.03
C ASN A 265 7.57 19.45 -12.42
N LYS A 266 7.76 20.30 -13.44
CA LYS A 266 7.77 19.94 -14.86
C LYS A 266 9.08 20.41 -15.48
N LEU A 267 9.93 19.48 -15.91
CA LEU A 267 11.29 19.77 -16.38
C LEU A 267 12.09 20.56 -15.33
N GLU A 268 12.59 21.74 -15.66
CA GLU A 268 13.35 22.63 -14.80
C GLU A 268 12.49 23.63 -13.99
N GLU A 269 11.18 23.64 -14.21
CA GLU A 269 10.26 24.57 -13.56
C GLU A 269 9.69 23.94 -12.27
N TYR A 270 9.49 24.78 -11.25
CA TYR A 270 8.97 24.40 -9.94
C TYR A 270 7.81 25.32 -9.49
N PRO A 271 6.73 25.47 -10.29
CA PRO A 271 5.58 26.25 -9.89
C PRO A 271 4.97 25.66 -8.60
N THR A 272 4.73 26.56 -7.63
CA THR A 272 4.20 26.21 -6.31
C THR A 272 2.81 26.79 -6.14
N PHE A 273 1.94 26.06 -5.46
CA PHE A 273 0.53 26.37 -5.29
C PHE A 273 0.14 26.19 -3.82
N SER A 274 -0.74 27.06 -3.32
CA SER A 274 -1.31 26.98 -1.97
C SER A 274 -2.41 25.94 -1.84
N ASN A 275 -2.93 25.43 -2.96
CA ASN A 275 -4.03 24.46 -2.96
C ASN A 275 -3.84 23.31 -3.97
N TRP A 276 -4.57 22.25 -3.74
CA TRP A 276 -4.55 21.04 -4.60
C TRP A 276 -5.19 21.23 -5.98
N GLY A 277 -5.91 22.32 -6.18
CA GLY A 277 -6.51 22.67 -7.47
C GLY A 277 -5.50 23.21 -8.50
N LEU A 278 -4.29 23.55 -8.07
CA LEU A 278 -3.22 24.12 -8.89
C LEU A 278 -3.61 25.45 -9.57
N ASN A 279 -4.46 26.25 -8.93
CA ASN A 279 -4.93 27.53 -9.45
C ASN A 279 -4.49 28.75 -8.63
N GLU A 280 -3.98 28.55 -7.43
CA GLU A 280 -3.47 29.62 -6.55
C GLU A 280 -1.96 29.51 -6.41
N LYS A 281 -1.20 30.22 -7.26
CA LYS A 281 0.26 30.26 -7.20
C LYS A 281 0.75 30.98 -5.95
N THR A 282 1.81 30.45 -5.36
CA THR A 282 2.51 31.05 -4.23
C THR A 282 4.02 30.98 -4.43
N SER A 283 4.78 31.63 -3.56
CA SER A 283 6.24 31.53 -3.55
C SER A 283 6.69 30.13 -3.15
N ALA A 284 7.70 29.62 -3.85
CA ALA A 284 8.24 28.31 -3.56
C ALA A 284 9.18 28.34 -2.34
N ASN A 285 8.99 27.39 -1.43
CA ASN A 285 9.97 27.12 -0.38
C ASN A 285 11.20 26.42 -1.00
N GLN A 286 12.36 27.08 -0.92
CA GLN A 286 13.60 26.56 -1.50
C GLN A 286 14.08 25.27 -0.84
N LYS A 287 13.78 25.05 0.46
CA LYS A 287 14.06 23.79 1.16
C LYS A 287 13.28 22.64 0.53
N ASN A 288 11.99 22.83 0.26
CA ASN A 288 11.13 21.84 -0.35
C ASN A 288 11.54 21.51 -1.80
N ILE A 289 11.96 22.50 -2.57
CA ILE A 289 12.53 22.28 -3.92
C ILE A 289 13.81 21.44 -3.85
N LYS A 290 14.72 21.79 -2.91
CA LYS A 290 15.96 21.01 -2.73
C LYS A 290 15.67 19.58 -2.33
N LEU A 291 14.72 19.34 -1.43
CA LEU A 291 14.33 18.00 -1.01
C LEU A 291 13.74 17.19 -2.18
N LEU A 292 12.82 17.77 -2.95
CA LEU A 292 12.28 17.13 -4.15
C LEU A 292 13.40 16.74 -5.16
N LYS A 293 14.35 17.65 -5.39
CA LYS A 293 15.50 17.37 -6.27
C LYS A 293 16.35 16.22 -5.73
N ALA A 294 16.64 16.22 -4.43
CA ALA A 294 17.44 15.18 -3.78
C ALA A 294 16.75 13.81 -3.88
N ILE A 295 15.45 13.72 -3.59
CA ILE A 295 14.68 12.48 -3.71
C ILE A 295 14.72 11.94 -5.16
N LYS A 296 14.49 12.80 -6.14
CA LYS A 296 14.54 12.41 -7.56
C LYS A 296 15.94 11.95 -7.98
N GLN A 297 16.98 12.66 -7.55
CA GLN A 297 18.37 12.33 -7.87
C GLN A 297 18.78 11.00 -7.24
N ASP A 298 18.50 10.79 -5.96
CA ASP A 298 18.82 9.56 -5.24
C ASP A 298 18.06 8.37 -5.81
N TYR A 299 16.75 8.54 -6.07
CA TYR A 299 15.94 7.51 -6.71
C TYR A 299 16.53 7.08 -8.07
N ASN A 300 16.80 8.04 -8.95
CA ASN A 300 17.34 7.75 -10.28
C ASN A 300 18.74 7.13 -10.20
N PHE A 301 19.56 7.61 -9.27
CA PHE A 301 20.91 7.06 -9.06
C PHE A 301 20.82 5.59 -8.63
N ARG A 302 20.00 5.28 -7.64
CA ARG A 302 19.83 3.90 -7.13
C ARG A 302 19.26 2.96 -8.16
N MET A 303 18.21 3.40 -8.88
CA MET A 303 17.65 2.59 -9.97
C MET A 303 18.72 2.25 -11.01
N LYS A 304 19.49 3.25 -11.47
CA LYS A 304 20.51 3.07 -12.50
C LYS A 304 21.73 2.24 -12.07
N HIS A 305 22.13 2.32 -10.81
CA HIS A 305 23.36 1.69 -10.31
C HIS A 305 23.10 0.44 -9.49
N ASN A 306 21.85 0.03 -9.32
CA ASN A 306 21.45 -1.16 -8.56
C ASN A 306 21.96 -1.12 -7.09
N ASN A 307 21.71 0.02 -6.41
CA ASN A 307 22.18 0.28 -5.05
C ASN A 307 21.02 0.52 -4.10
#